data_e768fef7a4409a4f63219c07c8c16061
#
_entry.id   e768fef7a4409a4f63219c07c8c16061
#
_cell.length_a   1.000
_cell.length_b   1.000
_cell.length_c   1.000
_cell.angle_alpha   90.00
_cell.angle_beta   90.00
_cell.angle_gamma   90.00
#
_symmetry.space_group_name_H-M   'P 1'
#
loop_
_entity.id
_entity.type
_entity.pdbx_description
1 polymer ?
#
loop_
_entity_poly.entity_id
_entity_poly.type
_entity_poly.pdbx_seq_one_letter_code
_entity_poly.pdbx_strand_id
1 'polypeptide(L)'
;MTLRAAAVSLSALCLVAACTTIDDLPEERVGAATLRTASGLPAGTAQLLRNGDTISVAIAAVGLTPGEHGFHLHTTGNCTAPDFTSAGGHLNPGNRTHGSLSPGGKHLGDLPNLVVGANRTASTQVDLTGSATDILADIFDADGTAIVIHAGPDDYASDPAGDAGARVACGVVEAA
;
A
#
# COMPACT_ATOMS: atom_id res chain seq x y z
N MET A 1 -80.50 -15.91 0.36
CA MET A 1 -79.22 -16.70 0.34
C MET A 1 -78.26 -15.96 -0.53
N THR A 2 -77.38 -15.14 0.06
CA THR A 2 -76.43 -14.26 -0.69
C THR A 2 -75.02 -14.88 -0.54
N LEU A 3 -74.45 -15.35 -1.66
CA LEU A 3 -73.08 -15.79 -1.74
C LEU A 3 -72.16 -14.55 -1.76
N ARG A 4 -71.25 -14.47 -0.81
CA ARG A 4 -70.15 -13.53 -0.81
C ARG A 4 -68.90 -14.18 -1.46
N ALA A 5 -68.46 -13.64 -2.56
CA ALA A 5 -67.19 -14.03 -3.21
C ALA A 5 -66.03 -13.36 -2.47
N ALA A 6 -65.10 -14.17 -1.98
CA ALA A 6 -63.82 -13.67 -1.41
C ALA A 6 -62.80 -13.53 -2.52
N ALA A 7 -62.27 -12.31 -2.72
CA ALA A 7 -61.17 -12.04 -3.63
C ALA A 7 -59.83 -12.35 -2.92
N VAL A 8 -59.07 -13.28 -3.45
CA VAL A 8 -57.70 -13.58 -3.00
C VAL A 8 -56.74 -12.71 -3.81
N SER A 9 -56.14 -11.73 -3.13
CA SER A 9 -55.07 -10.90 -3.71
C SER A 9 -53.76 -11.63 -3.67
N LEU A 10 -53.18 -11.95 -4.82
CA LEU A 10 -51.89 -12.57 -5.00
C LEU A 10 -50.83 -11.45 -5.03
N SER A 11 -50.13 -11.21 -3.93
CA SER A 11 -49.03 -10.25 -3.89
C SER A 11 -47.79 -10.89 -4.52
N ALA A 12 -47.34 -10.38 -5.67
CA ALA A 12 -46.11 -10.75 -6.33
C ALA A 12 -44.94 -10.12 -5.58
N LEU A 13 -44.12 -10.94 -4.93
CA LEU A 13 -42.85 -10.55 -4.27
C LEU A 13 -41.77 -10.42 -5.35
N CYS A 14 -41.48 -9.18 -5.78
CA CYS A 14 -40.29 -8.92 -6.65
C CYS A 14 -39.01 -9.09 -5.86
N LEU A 15 -38.30 -10.19 -6.09
CA LEU A 15 -36.89 -10.35 -5.67
C LEU A 15 -36.03 -9.44 -6.55
N VAL A 16 -35.58 -8.33 -5.99
CA VAL A 16 -34.53 -7.50 -6.60
C VAL A 16 -33.20 -8.21 -6.33
N ALA A 17 -32.65 -8.89 -7.33
CA ALA A 17 -31.26 -9.37 -7.26
C ALA A 17 -30.34 -8.14 -7.37
N ALA A 18 -29.78 -7.72 -6.24
CA ALA A 18 -28.69 -6.74 -6.24
C ALA A 18 -27.45 -7.44 -6.84
N CYS A 19 -27.10 -7.07 -8.08
CA CYS A 19 -25.77 -7.40 -8.61
C CYS A 19 -24.76 -6.50 -7.87
N THR A 20 -24.09 -7.02 -6.87
CA THR A 20 -22.88 -6.37 -6.32
C THR A 20 -21.80 -6.50 -7.37
N THR A 21 -21.23 -5.37 -7.79
CA THR A 21 -20.05 -5.34 -8.65
C THR A 21 -18.81 -5.67 -7.79
N ILE A 22 -17.72 -6.09 -8.43
CA ILE A 22 -16.46 -6.40 -7.72
C ILE A 22 -15.95 -5.18 -6.94
N ASP A 23 -16.27 -3.96 -7.41
CA ASP A 23 -15.93 -2.69 -6.76
C ASP A 23 -16.63 -2.46 -5.39
N ASP A 24 -17.69 -3.22 -5.10
CA ASP A 24 -18.46 -3.16 -3.84
C ASP A 24 -17.93 -4.14 -2.75
N LEU A 25 -16.84 -4.86 -3.02
CA LEU A 25 -16.22 -5.71 -2.00
C LEU A 25 -15.55 -4.83 -0.94
N PRO A 26 -15.75 -5.13 0.37
CA PRO A 26 -15.05 -4.39 1.41
C PRO A 26 -13.53 -4.60 1.30
N GLU A 27 -12.76 -3.54 1.54
CA GLU A 27 -11.31 -3.65 1.65
C GLU A 27 -10.94 -4.55 2.84
N GLU A 28 -10.11 -5.55 2.57
CA GLU A 28 -9.57 -6.45 3.58
C GLU A 28 -8.14 -6.02 3.92
N ARG A 29 -7.85 -5.79 5.20
CA ARG A 29 -6.47 -5.57 5.63
C ARG A 29 -5.73 -6.91 5.66
N VAL A 30 -4.74 -7.05 4.78
CA VAL A 30 -3.92 -8.28 4.64
C VAL A 30 -2.52 -8.13 5.25
N GLY A 31 -2.13 -6.90 5.62
CA GLY A 31 -0.87 -6.66 6.30
C GLY A 31 -0.80 -5.26 6.91
N ALA A 32 0.19 -5.03 7.76
CA ALA A 32 0.44 -3.73 8.39
C ALA A 32 1.91 -3.53 8.75
N ALA A 33 2.34 -2.26 8.85
CA ALA A 33 3.66 -1.88 9.34
C ALA A 33 3.55 -0.69 10.31
N THR A 34 4.35 -0.71 11.38
CA THR A 34 4.55 0.46 12.25
C THR A 34 5.90 1.07 11.93
N LEU A 35 5.91 2.32 11.43
CA LEU A 35 7.12 3.02 11.04
C LEU A 35 7.74 3.74 12.24
N ARG A 36 9.06 3.66 12.32
CA ARG A 36 9.88 4.35 13.33
C ARG A 36 11.08 5.02 12.68
N THR A 37 11.49 6.13 13.26
CA THR A 37 12.75 6.80 12.92
C THR A 37 13.94 6.01 13.47
N ALA A 38 15.16 6.36 13.06
CA ALA A 38 16.41 5.79 13.59
C ALA A 38 16.56 5.95 15.11
N SER A 39 15.95 6.98 15.70
CA SER A 39 15.92 7.18 17.16
C SER A 39 14.79 6.42 17.86
N GLY A 40 14.00 5.62 17.14
CA GLY A 40 12.89 4.84 17.66
C GLY A 40 11.59 5.63 17.86
N LEU A 41 11.54 6.92 17.50
CA LEU A 41 10.32 7.72 17.60
C LEU A 41 9.28 7.23 16.56
N PRO A 42 7.98 7.33 16.88
CA PRO A 42 6.93 7.02 15.91
C PRO A 42 7.05 7.89 14.65
N ALA A 43 6.96 7.27 13.48
CA ALA A 43 6.97 7.93 12.17
C ALA A 43 5.69 7.67 11.37
N GLY A 44 4.82 6.78 11.84
CA GLY A 44 3.54 6.51 11.20
C GLY A 44 3.17 5.04 11.20
N THR A 45 2.15 4.72 10.40
CA THR A 45 1.68 3.35 10.12
C THR A 45 1.39 3.19 8.65
N ALA A 46 1.52 1.98 8.15
CA ALA A 46 1.02 1.61 6.83
C ALA A 46 0.18 0.33 6.92
N GLN A 47 -0.71 0.16 5.95
CA GLN A 47 -1.56 -1.02 5.81
C GLN A 47 -1.48 -1.51 4.37
N LEU A 48 -1.47 -2.81 4.20
CA LEU A 48 -1.76 -3.46 2.93
C LEU A 48 -3.24 -3.80 2.90
N LEU A 49 -3.93 -3.29 1.91
CA LEU A 49 -5.35 -3.47 1.71
C LEU A 49 -5.60 -4.27 0.43
N ARG A 50 -6.49 -5.24 0.50
CA ARG A 50 -6.93 -6.02 -0.64
C ARG A 50 -8.37 -5.68 -0.99
N ASN A 51 -8.62 -5.37 -2.26
CA ASN A 51 -9.96 -5.26 -2.84
C ASN A 51 -10.02 -6.10 -4.11
N GLY A 52 -10.61 -7.28 -4.02
CA GLY A 52 -10.62 -8.24 -5.12
C GLY A 52 -9.20 -8.69 -5.51
N ASP A 53 -8.76 -8.33 -6.71
CA ASP A 53 -7.41 -8.63 -7.23
C ASP A 53 -6.44 -7.43 -7.13
N THR A 54 -6.85 -6.35 -6.50
CA THR A 54 -6.00 -5.17 -6.26
C THR A 54 -5.40 -5.21 -4.86
N ILE A 55 -4.11 -4.91 -4.74
CA ILE A 55 -3.43 -4.63 -3.47
C ILE A 55 -3.03 -3.17 -3.45
N SER A 56 -3.36 -2.47 -2.36
CA SER A 56 -2.98 -1.08 -2.12
C SER A 56 -2.11 -0.95 -0.87
N VAL A 57 -1.21 0.03 -0.89
CA VAL A 57 -0.48 0.50 0.28
C VAL A 57 -1.12 1.79 0.77
N ALA A 58 -1.76 1.77 1.92
CA ALA A 58 -2.25 2.97 2.60
C ALA A 58 -1.27 3.36 3.71
N ILE A 59 -0.77 4.60 3.68
CA ILE A 59 0.20 5.10 4.66
C ILE A 59 -0.31 6.37 5.35
N ALA A 60 -0.07 6.48 6.65
CA ALA A 60 -0.24 7.69 7.45
C ALA A 60 1.07 7.98 8.19
N ALA A 61 1.82 8.98 7.74
CA ALA A 61 3.10 9.38 8.30
C ALA A 61 2.96 10.59 9.21
N VAL A 62 3.82 10.67 10.23
CA VAL A 62 3.84 11.75 11.21
C VAL A 62 5.28 12.12 11.57
N GLY A 63 5.50 13.38 11.96
CA GLY A 63 6.78 13.85 12.52
C GLY A 63 7.89 14.08 11.49
N LEU A 64 7.63 13.86 10.20
CA LEU A 64 8.59 14.10 9.12
C LEU A 64 8.75 15.59 8.81
N THR A 65 9.80 15.95 8.09
CA THR A 65 9.98 17.31 7.57
C THR A 65 8.92 17.63 6.53
N PRO A 66 8.37 18.87 6.45
CA PRO A 66 7.50 19.23 5.33
C PRO A 66 8.23 19.14 3.99
N GLY A 67 7.53 18.67 2.96
CA GLY A 67 8.06 18.49 1.61
C GLY A 67 7.73 17.12 1.04
N GLU A 68 8.34 16.80 -0.10
CA GLU A 68 8.20 15.49 -0.74
C GLU A 68 9.27 14.51 -0.23
N HIS A 69 8.85 13.27 -0.03
CA HIS A 69 9.69 12.18 0.42
C HIS A 69 9.45 10.94 -0.43
N GLY A 70 10.49 10.37 -1.00
CA GLY A 70 10.41 9.04 -1.56
C GLY A 70 9.98 8.04 -0.48
N PHE A 71 9.05 7.16 -0.81
CA PHE A 71 8.76 6.01 0.06
C PHE A 71 8.55 4.78 -0.80
N HIS A 72 9.13 3.67 -0.34
CA HIS A 72 9.26 2.48 -1.15
C HIS A 72 9.04 1.22 -0.34
N LEU A 73 8.64 0.13 -1.02
CA LEU A 73 8.75 -1.22 -0.47
C LEU A 73 10.18 -1.70 -0.73
N HIS A 74 10.81 -2.28 0.29
CA HIS A 74 12.18 -2.82 0.27
C HIS A 74 12.18 -4.33 0.41
N THR A 75 13.20 -5.00 -0.19
CA THR A 75 13.28 -6.45 -0.37
C THR A 75 13.42 -7.27 0.91
N THR A 76 13.64 -6.65 2.08
CA THR A 76 13.90 -7.40 3.31
C THR A 76 13.12 -6.81 4.47
N GLY A 77 12.40 -7.64 5.20
CA GLY A 77 11.65 -7.28 6.40
C GLY A 77 12.55 -7.02 7.60
N ASN A 78 13.54 -6.11 7.45
CA ASN A 78 14.49 -5.78 8.51
C ASN A 78 14.77 -4.28 8.56
N CYS A 79 14.51 -3.65 9.70
CA CYS A 79 14.66 -2.21 9.95
C CYS A 79 15.73 -1.92 11.01
N THR A 80 16.98 -2.39 10.82
CA THR A 80 18.06 -2.11 11.76
C THR A 80 18.53 -0.66 11.66
N ALA A 81 18.38 0.09 12.76
CA ALA A 81 18.87 1.46 12.87
C ALA A 81 20.41 1.50 12.95
N PRO A 82 21.06 2.63 12.58
CA PRO A 82 20.46 3.94 12.29
C PRO A 82 20.12 4.18 10.81
N ASP A 83 20.68 3.44 9.89
CA ASP A 83 20.61 3.74 8.45
C ASP A 83 19.62 2.89 7.67
N PHE A 84 19.02 1.86 8.31
CA PHE A 84 18.04 0.96 7.72
C PHE A 84 18.50 0.23 6.44
N THR A 85 19.84 0.14 6.24
CA THR A 85 20.39 -0.57 5.07
C THR A 85 20.06 -2.05 5.07
N SER A 86 19.73 -2.61 6.26
CA SER A 86 19.24 -3.98 6.41
C SER A 86 17.93 -4.29 5.68
N ALA A 87 17.15 -3.27 5.31
CA ALA A 87 15.94 -3.45 4.49
C ALA A 87 16.26 -3.80 3.01
N GLY A 88 17.52 -3.75 2.60
CA GLY A 88 17.94 -4.05 1.23
C GLY A 88 17.61 -2.93 0.23
N GLY A 89 17.52 -3.29 -1.06
CA GLY A 89 17.08 -2.42 -2.15
C GLY A 89 15.55 -2.34 -2.25
N HIS A 90 15.04 -1.71 -3.29
CA HIS A 90 13.60 -1.70 -3.56
C HIS A 90 13.10 -3.10 -3.94
N LEU A 91 11.88 -3.43 -3.55
CA LEU A 91 11.23 -4.69 -3.92
C LEU A 91 11.07 -4.76 -5.45
N ASN A 92 11.82 -5.66 -6.08
CA ASN A 92 11.97 -5.71 -7.53
C ASN A 92 11.95 -7.16 -8.08
N PRO A 93 10.84 -7.88 -7.95
CA PRO A 93 10.75 -9.26 -8.45
C PRO A 93 10.86 -9.33 -9.97
N GLY A 94 10.48 -8.25 -10.67
CA GLY A 94 10.54 -8.16 -12.13
C GLY A 94 11.91 -7.79 -12.70
N ASN A 95 12.95 -7.58 -11.86
CA ASN A 95 14.29 -7.16 -12.26
C ASN A 95 14.28 -5.97 -13.24
N ARG A 96 13.50 -4.94 -12.90
CA ARG A 96 13.31 -3.69 -13.66
C ARG A 96 14.31 -2.63 -13.24
N THR A 97 14.39 -1.54 -13.98
CA THR A 97 15.09 -0.31 -13.55
C THR A 97 14.23 0.49 -12.60
N HIS A 98 14.83 1.42 -11.84
CA HIS A 98 14.08 2.27 -10.93
C HIS A 98 13.24 3.32 -11.67
N GLY A 99 12.05 3.57 -11.13
CA GLY A 99 11.27 4.76 -11.39
C GLY A 99 10.27 4.68 -12.55
N SER A 100 9.19 5.42 -12.42
CA SER A 100 8.08 5.43 -13.38
C SER A 100 8.43 6.13 -14.71
N LEU A 101 9.51 6.91 -14.75
CA LEU A 101 10.01 7.57 -15.95
C LEU A 101 11.06 6.73 -16.70
N SER A 102 11.49 5.60 -16.15
CA SER A 102 12.48 4.72 -16.76
C SER A 102 11.88 3.89 -17.90
N PRO A 103 12.58 3.75 -19.05
CA PRO A 103 12.06 3.03 -20.21
C PRO A 103 11.77 1.55 -19.98
N GLY A 104 12.43 0.94 -18.98
CA GLY A 104 12.29 -0.47 -18.62
C GLY A 104 11.10 -0.79 -17.71
N GLY A 105 10.34 0.21 -17.30
CA GLY A 105 9.31 0.12 -16.27
C GLY A 105 9.90 0.36 -14.88
N LYS A 106 9.10 0.25 -13.83
CA LYS A 106 9.49 0.52 -12.45
C LYS A 106 9.58 -0.76 -11.61
N HIS A 107 10.24 -0.69 -10.44
CA HIS A 107 10.16 -1.73 -9.42
C HIS A 107 8.72 -1.86 -8.89
N LEU A 108 8.36 -3.02 -8.37
CA LEU A 108 7.09 -3.19 -7.65
C LEU A 108 7.03 -2.25 -6.43
N GLY A 109 8.16 -2.05 -5.79
CA GLY A 109 8.31 -1.21 -4.60
C GLY A 109 8.39 0.29 -4.85
N ASP A 110 8.46 0.76 -6.10
CA ASP A 110 8.51 2.20 -6.40
C ASP A 110 7.12 2.82 -6.31
N LEU A 111 6.92 3.71 -5.35
CA LEU A 111 5.65 4.38 -5.09
C LEU A 111 5.77 5.88 -5.37
N PRO A 112 4.66 6.61 -5.61
CA PRO A 112 4.70 8.06 -5.73
C PRO A 112 5.21 8.73 -4.44
N ASN A 113 5.87 9.88 -4.56
CA ASN A 113 6.34 10.64 -3.41
C ASN A 113 5.24 10.92 -2.40
N LEU A 114 5.58 10.78 -1.13
CA LEU A 114 4.73 11.14 -0.01
C LEU A 114 4.84 12.65 0.26
N VAL A 115 3.75 13.39 0.12
CA VAL A 115 3.74 14.84 0.33
C VAL A 115 3.41 15.16 1.78
N VAL A 116 4.40 15.61 2.53
CA VAL A 116 4.28 15.99 3.95
C VAL A 116 3.91 17.47 4.08
N GLY A 117 2.77 17.73 4.71
CA GLY A 117 2.29 19.09 4.93
C GLY A 117 3.06 19.85 6.02
N ALA A 118 2.77 21.16 6.18
CA ALA A 118 3.36 22.01 7.20
C ALA A 118 3.08 21.53 8.64
N ASN A 119 2.01 20.75 8.84
CA ASN A 119 1.67 20.09 10.09
C ASN A 119 2.50 18.82 10.36
N ARG A 120 3.46 18.52 9.48
CA ARG A 120 4.37 17.36 9.54
C ARG A 120 3.65 16.01 9.47
N THR A 121 2.54 15.95 8.77
CA THR A 121 1.79 14.72 8.49
C THR A 121 1.58 14.53 7.00
N ALA A 122 1.42 13.28 6.59
CA ALA A 122 1.02 12.90 5.25
C ALA A 122 0.14 11.66 5.31
N SER A 123 -0.76 11.51 4.34
CA SER A 123 -1.47 10.26 4.11
C SER A 123 -1.76 10.08 2.61
N THR A 124 -1.62 8.86 2.15
CA THR A 124 -1.98 8.47 0.77
C THR A 124 -2.29 6.98 0.72
N GLN A 125 -2.98 6.58 -0.34
CA GLN A 125 -3.17 5.18 -0.72
C GLN A 125 -2.72 5.01 -2.17
N VAL A 126 -1.98 3.94 -2.45
CA VAL A 126 -1.38 3.68 -3.76
C VAL A 126 -1.64 2.22 -4.13
N ASP A 127 -2.21 1.99 -5.30
CA ASP A 127 -2.41 0.65 -5.84
C ASP A 127 -1.10 0.11 -6.41
N LEU A 128 -0.78 -1.14 -6.07
CA LEU A 128 0.35 -1.87 -6.64
C LEU A 128 -0.04 -2.48 -7.99
N THR A 129 0.93 -2.56 -8.90
CA THR A 129 0.70 -3.10 -10.24
C THR A 129 1.00 -4.59 -10.29
N GLY A 130 0.01 -5.41 -10.58
CA GLY A 130 0.13 -6.87 -10.65
C GLY A 130 -1.11 -7.55 -10.09
N SER A 131 -1.13 -8.89 -10.09
CA SER A 131 -2.20 -9.65 -9.43
C SER A 131 -1.99 -9.65 -7.91
N ALA A 132 -3.08 -9.67 -7.13
CA ALA A 132 -2.99 -9.76 -5.67
C ALA A 132 -2.18 -10.98 -5.21
N THR A 133 -2.31 -12.11 -5.90
CA THR A 133 -1.60 -13.35 -5.55
C THR A 133 -0.09 -13.20 -5.68
N ASP A 134 0.39 -12.65 -6.80
CA ASP A 134 1.82 -12.47 -7.04
C ASP A 134 2.40 -11.40 -6.09
N ILE A 135 1.72 -10.26 -5.95
CA ILE A 135 2.15 -9.17 -5.05
C ILE A 135 2.28 -9.67 -3.60
N LEU A 136 1.29 -10.43 -3.10
CA LEU A 136 1.35 -10.95 -1.73
C LEU A 136 2.43 -12.02 -1.57
N ALA A 137 2.69 -12.83 -2.60
CA ALA A 137 3.80 -13.78 -2.58
C ALA A 137 5.16 -13.09 -2.53
N ASP A 138 5.33 -11.96 -3.24
CA ASP A 138 6.56 -11.16 -3.23
C ASP A 138 6.75 -10.38 -1.91
N ILE A 139 5.66 -9.87 -1.31
CA ILE A 139 5.72 -9.11 -0.05
C ILE A 139 5.95 -10.00 1.17
N PHE A 140 5.34 -11.18 1.19
CA PHE A 140 5.41 -12.12 2.31
C PHE A 140 6.28 -13.34 1.99
N ASP A 141 7.34 -13.13 1.20
CA ASP A 141 8.34 -14.16 0.95
C ASP A 141 9.19 -14.49 2.21
N ALA A 142 10.23 -15.32 2.05
CA ALA A 142 11.05 -15.75 3.19
C ALA A 142 11.83 -14.62 3.85
N ASP A 143 12.18 -13.57 3.10
CA ASP A 143 12.96 -12.43 3.57
C ASP A 143 12.04 -11.31 4.11
N GLY A 144 10.77 -11.35 3.75
CA GLY A 144 9.76 -10.35 4.07
C GLY A 144 10.02 -9.00 3.40
N THR A 145 9.22 -8.01 3.75
CA THR A 145 9.26 -6.67 3.14
C THR A 145 9.26 -5.59 4.21
N ALA A 146 9.98 -4.50 3.98
CA ALA A 146 9.91 -3.30 4.80
C ALA A 146 9.39 -2.12 3.97
N ILE A 147 8.72 -1.17 4.63
CA ILE A 147 8.40 0.14 4.08
C ILE A 147 9.46 1.12 4.60
N VAL A 148 10.12 1.84 3.69
CA VAL A 148 11.12 2.85 4.02
C VAL A 148 10.67 4.20 3.48
N ILE A 149 10.82 5.26 4.32
CA ILE A 149 10.66 6.66 3.91
C ILE A 149 12.03 7.30 3.84
N HIS A 150 12.28 8.08 2.79
CA HIS A 150 13.54 8.74 2.50
C HIS A 150 13.52 10.23 2.91
N ALA A 151 14.72 10.85 2.95
CA ALA A 151 14.90 12.22 3.39
C ALA A 151 14.43 13.26 2.36
N GLY A 152 14.51 12.93 1.08
CA GLY A 152 14.16 13.79 -0.06
C GLY A 152 13.20 13.11 -1.02
N PRO A 153 12.80 13.82 -2.08
CA PRO A 153 11.94 13.28 -3.12
C PRO A 153 12.68 12.24 -3.96
N ASP A 154 11.91 11.26 -4.44
CA ASP A 154 12.28 10.38 -5.54
C ASP A 154 12.14 11.16 -6.87
N ASP A 155 13.15 11.10 -7.74
CA ASP A 155 13.14 11.72 -9.07
C ASP A 155 12.47 10.85 -10.15
N TYR A 156 12.06 9.62 -9.80
CA TYR A 156 11.39 8.64 -10.64
C TYR A 156 12.23 8.09 -11.81
N ALA A 157 13.53 8.29 -11.81
CA ALA A 157 14.40 7.95 -12.94
C ALA A 157 15.78 7.40 -12.55
N SER A 158 16.43 7.96 -11.52
CA SER A 158 17.80 7.62 -11.16
C SER A 158 17.88 6.25 -10.50
N ASP A 159 18.48 5.28 -11.18
CA ASP A 159 18.69 3.93 -10.67
C ASP A 159 19.83 3.93 -9.62
N PRO A 160 19.74 3.19 -8.53
CA PRO A 160 18.69 2.22 -8.17
C PRO A 160 17.57 2.75 -7.26
N ALA A 161 17.53 4.03 -6.87
CA ALA A 161 16.67 4.48 -5.77
C ALA A 161 16.18 5.94 -5.89
N GLY A 162 16.20 6.54 -7.10
CA GLY A 162 15.58 7.85 -7.37
C GLY A 162 16.24 9.04 -6.68
N ASP A 163 17.52 8.94 -6.31
CA ASP A 163 18.26 9.98 -5.57
C ASP A 163 17.54 10.51 -4.31
N ALA A 164 16.62 9.71 -3.75
CA ALA A 164 15.76 10.09 -2.62
C ALA A 164 16.52 10.32 -1.29
N GLY A 165 17.81 10.02 -1.25
CA GLY A 165 18.69 10.31 -0.12
C GLY A 165 18.59 9.29 1.03
N ALA A 166 18.93 9.73 2.24
CA ALA A 166 19.01 8.87 3.42
C ALA A 166 17.62 8.29 3.79
N ARG A 167 17.61 7.11 4.42
CA ARG A 167 16.41 6.47 4.97
C ARG A 167 16.11 7.08 6.34
N VAL A 168 14.94 7.69 6.51
CA VAL A 168 14.59 8.42 7.75
C VAL A 168 13.58 7.69 8.62
N ALA A 169 12.81 6.77 8.04
CA ALA A 169 11.91 5.90 8.78
C ALA A 169 11.76 4.54 8.10
N CYS A 170 11.53 3.51 8.91
CA CYS A 170 11.37 2.14 8.44
C CYS A 170 10.33 1.41 9.27
N GLY A 171 9.59 0.48 8.65
CA GLY A 171 8.67 -0.43 9.31
C GLY A 171 8.56 -1.75 8.55
N VAL A 172 8.68 -2.86 9.27
CA VAL A 172 8.51 -4.21 8.70
C VAL A 172 7.03 -4.46 8.44
N VAL A 173 6.71 -5.01 7.28
CA VAL A 173 5.36 -5.43 6.92
C VAL A 173 5.07 -6.80 7.56
N GLU A 174 4.06 -6.85 8.41
CA GLU A 174 3.58 -8.07 9.05
C GLU A 174 2.21 -8.45 8.47
N ALA A 175 1.98 -9.74 8.24
CA ALA A 175 0.67 -10.24 7.80
C ALA A 175 -0.40 -9.98 8.88
N ALA A 176 -1.65 -9.69 8.45
CA ALA A 176 -2.78 -9.39 9.33
C ALA A 176 -3.41 -10.66 9.92
#